data_7ffc26abd482c815b37a6c74f16ebfe5
#
_entry.id   7ffc26abd482c815b37a6c74f16ebfe5
#
_cell.length_a   1.000
_cell.length_b   1.000
_cell.length_c   1.000
_cell.angle_alpha   90.00
_cell.angle_beta   90.00
_cell.angle_gamma   90.00
#
_symmetry.space_group_name_H-M   'P 1'
#
loop_
_entity.id
_entity.type
_entity.pdbx_description
1 polymer ?
#
loop_
_entity_poly.entity_id
_entity_poly.type
_entity_poly.pdbx_seq_one_letter_code
_entity_poly.pdbx_strand_id
1 'polypeptide(L)'
;MKSNRVIAYIDGFNLYFGLKSKGWRCYYWLNLSLLCQQLLKPPQHLVQVKYFTSRITKSSPDKSKRQSTYIEALQTVSNIKLYYGKYVWSPNVCKNCGHSYETPEE
;
A
#
# COMPACT_ATOMS: atom_id res chain seq x y z
N MET A 1 -25.50 -21.67 11.03
CA MET A 1 -25.33 -20.42 10.29
C MET A 1 -23.99 -20.43 9.57
N LYS A 2 -24.00 -20.21 8.27
CA LYS A 2 -22.75 -20.16 7.51
C LYS A 2 -22.05 -18.83 7.76
N SER A 3 -20.78 -18.89 8.17
CA SER A 3 -19.95 -17.68 8.23
C SER A 3 -19.49 -17.28 6.83
N ASN A 4 -19.45 -15.99 6.57
CA ASN A 4 -18.97 -15.45 5.29
C ASN A 4 -17.47 -15.19 5.36
N ARG A 5 -16.72 -15.87 4.52
CA ARG A 5 -15.26 -15.69 4.41
C ARG A 5 -14.98 -14.48 3.54
N VAL A 6 -14.13 -13.59 4.02
CA VAL A 6 -13.80 -12.34 3.34
C VAL A 6 -12.30 -12.28 3.12
N ILE A 7 -11.91 -11.88 1.91
CA ILE A 7 -10.52 -11.56 1.57
C ILE A 7 -10.48 -10.07 1.23
N ALA A 8 -9.59 -9.34 1.89
CA ALA A 8 -9.41 -7.92 1.64
C ALA A 8 -8.28 -7.71 0.64
N TYR A 9 -8.52 -6.88 -0.35
CA TYR A 9 -7.52 -6.47 -1.36
C TYR A 9 -7.18 -5.02 -1.12
N ILE A 10 -5.91 -4.72 -0.86
CA ILE A 10 -5.46 -3.37 -0.57
C ILE A 10 -4.39 -2.96 -1.58
N ASP A 11 -4.64 -1.87 -2.29
CA ASP A 11 -3.62 -1.20 -3.09
C ASP A 11 -2.81 -0.29 -2.16
N GLY A 12 -1.58 -0.70 -1.86
CA GLY A 12 -0.73 0.01 -0.92
C GLY A 12 -0.38 1.43 -1.36
N PHE A 13 -0.23 1.63 -2.67
CA PHE A 13 0.06 2.95 -3.23
C PHE A 13 -1.12 3.91 -3.01
N ASN A 14 -2.33 3.48 -3.35
CA ASN A 14 -3.54 4.29 -3.14
C ASN A 14 -3.79 4.57 -1.67
N LEU A 15 -3.57 3.60 -0.80
CA LEU A 15 -3.71 3.80 0.64
C LEU A 15 -2.72 4.85 1.15
N TYR A 16 -1.46 4.74 0.76
CA TYR A 16 -0.43 5.69 1.18
C TYR A 16 -0.75 7.12 0.73
N PHE A 17 -1.09 7.30 -0.54
CA PHE A 17 -1.41 8.64 -1.06
C PHE A 17 -2.72 9.17 -0.50
N GLY A 18 -3.69 8.32 -0.21
CA GLY A 18 -4.90 8.72 0.48
C GLY A 18 -4.62 9.27 1.87
N LEU A 19 -3.80 8.57 2.66
CA LEU A 19 -3.40 9.04 3.99
C LEU A 19 -2.60 10.33 3.91
N LYS A 20 -1.69 10.43 2.95
CA LYS A 20 -0.86 11.62 2.76
C LYS A 20 -1.71 12.84 2.41
N SER A 21 -2.70 12.70 1.52
CA SER A 21 -3.57 13.83 1.12
C SER A 21 -4.44 14.33 2.27
N LYS A 22 -4.75 13.46 3.24
CA LYS A 22 -5.50 13.82 4.45
C LYS A 22 -4.61 14.35 5.56
N GLY A 23 -3.29 14.30 5.41
CA GLY A 23 -2.36 14.68 6.47
C GLY A 23 -2.30 13.69 7.62
N TRP A 24 -2.74 12.47 7.43
CA TRP A 24 -2.83 11.44 8.48
C TRP A 24 -1.56 10.61 8.57
N ARG A 25 -0.42 11.24 8.76
CA ARG A 25 0.89 10.56 8.78
C ARG A 25 1.02 9.53 9.90
N CYS A 26 0.34 9.73 11.01
CA CYS A 26 0.35 8.77 12.13
C CYS A 26 -0.25 7.42 11.77
N TYR A 27 -1.03 7.34 10.69
CA TYR A 27 -1.64 6.10 10.23
C TYR A 27 -0.83 5.37 9.16
N TYR A 28 0.36 5.84 8.81
CA TYR A 28 1.21 5.15 7.82
C TYR A 28 1.66 3.77 8.29
N TRP A 29 1.61 3.50 9.60
CA TRP A 29 2.04 2.26 10.23
C TRP A 29 0.87 1.38 10.66
N LEU A 30 -0.28 1.51 10.03
CA LEU A 30 -1.49 0.75 10.37
C LEU A 30 -1.28 -0.76 10.28
N ASN A 31 -1.80 -1.47 11.28
CA ASN A 31 -2.00 -2.92 11.15
C ASN A 31 -3.23 -3.15 10.27
N LEU A 32 -3.00 -3.51 9.02
CA LEU A 32 -4.06 -3.65 8.02
C LEU A 32 -5.01 -4.80 8.33
N SER A 33 -4.52 -5.86 8.97
CA SER A 33 -5.38 -6.97 9.39
C SER A 33 -6.43 -6.52 10.42
N LEU A 34 -5.99 -5.79 11.44
CA LEU A 34 -6.90 -5.26 12.46
C LEU A 34 -7.89 -4.25 11.86
N LEU A 35 -7.41 -3.38 10.97
CA LEU A 35 -8.28 -2.42 10.29
C LEU A 35 -9.39 -3.14 9.52
N CYS A 36 -9.05 -4.13 8.72
CA CYS A 36 -10.03 -4.88 7.95
C CYS A 36 -11.02 -5.63 8.85
N GLN A 37 -10.54 -6.21 9.95
CA GLN A 37 -11.41 -6.87 10.92
C GLN A 37 -12.43 -5.91 11.52
N GLN A 38 -12.03 -4.68 11.80
CA GLN A 38 -12.93 -3.64 12.35
C GLN A 38 -14.01 -3.21 11.36
N LEU A 39 -13.76 -3.35 10.08
CA LEU A 39 -14.73 -2.98 9.03
C LEU A 39 -15.77 -4.07 8.77
N LEU A 40 -15.52 -5.29 9.22
CA LEU A 40 -16.43 -6.41 9.01
C LEU A 40 -17.45 -6.51 10.13
N LYS A 41 -18.63 -7.04 9.77
CA LYS A 41 -19.73 -7.31 10.72
C LYS A 41 -20.08 -8.79 10.69
N PRO A 42 -20.44 -9.39 11.83
CA PRO A 42 -20.90 -10.78 11.83
C PRO A 42 -22.05 -10.99 10.84
N PRO A 43 -22.13 -12.11 10.10
CA PRO A 43 -21.27 -13.29 10.20
C PRO A 43 -19.99 -13.24 9.35
N GLN A 44 -19.57 -12.09 8.87
CA GLN A 44 -18.36 -11.93 8.07
C GLN A 44 -17.11 -12.13 8.92
N HIS A 45 -16.10 -12.82 8.39
CA HIS A 45 -14.81 -12.90 9.04
C HIS A 45 -13.69 -12.80 8.02
N LEU A 46 -12.60 -12.15 8.40
CA LEU A 46 -11.44 -11.95 7.56
C LEU A 46 -10.59 -13.21 7.51
N VAL A 47 -10.38 -13.74 6.31
CA VAL A 47 -9.52 -14.90 6.09
C VAL A 47 -8.10 -14.45 5.79
N GLN A 48 -7.95 -13.46 4.90
CA GLN A 48 -6.66 -13.01 4.43
C GLN A 48 -6.74 -11.56 3.94
N VAL A 49 -5.63 -10.85 4.08
CA VAL A 49 -5.42 -9.54 3.47
C VAL A 49 -4.39 -9.72 2.36
N LYS A 50 -4.70 -9.28 1.16
CA LYS A 50 -3.77 -9.25 0.04
C LYS A 50 -3.35 -7.80 -0.19
N TYR A 51 -2.08 -7.51 0.08
CA TYR A 51 -1.52 -6.18 -0.02
C TYR A 51 -0.64 -6.08 -1.26
N PHE A 52 -1.01 -5.19 -2.16
CA PHE A 52 -0.32 -4.99 -3.42
C PHE A 52 0.53 -3.75 -3.32
N THR A 53 1.82 -3.90 -3.56
CA THR A 53 2.77 -2.80 -3.46
C THR A 53 3.88 -2.95 -4.49
N SER A 54 4.65 -1.90 -4.67
CA SER A 54 5.86 -1.91 -5.49
C SER A 54 6.97 -1.20 -4.71
N ARG A 55 8.17 -1.77 -4.73
CA ARG A 55 9.29 -1.16 -4.02
C ARG A 55 9.73 0.11 -4.74
N ILE A 56 9.93 1.16 -3.97
CA ILE A 56 10.41 2.45 -4.49
C ILE A 56 11.92 2.33 -4.75
N THR A 57 12.35 2.51 -6.01
CA THR A 57 13.75 2.33 -6.40
C THR A 57 14.47 3.63 -6.74
N LYS A 58 13.75 4.64 -7.24
CA LYS A 58 14.32 5.93 -7.65
C LYS A 58 13.92 7.08 -6.73
N SER A 59 13.62 6.78 -5.48
CA SER A 59 13.23 7.76 -4.48
C SER A 59 14.36 8.03 -3.49
N SER A 60 14.16 8.96 -2.56
CA SER A 60 15.14 9.21 -1.52
C SER A 60 15.41 7.95 -0.70
N PRO A 61 16.64 7.74 -0.18
CA PRO A 61 16.95 6.58 0.67
C PRO A 61 16.03 6.47 1.88
N ASP A 62 15.61 7.59 2.46
CA ASP A 62 14.71 7.60 3.63
C ASP A 62 13.33 7.04 3.31
N LYS A 63 12.77 7.38 2.15
CA LYS A 63 11.46 6.85 1.73
C LYS A 63 11.54 5.35 1.46
N SER A 64 12.59 4.91 0.79
CA SER A 64 12.82 3.50 0.51
C SER A 64 12.98 2.69 1.80
N LYS A 65 13.72 3.22 2.76
CA LYS A 65 13.94 2.59 4.07
C LYS A 65 12.62 2.48 4.85
N ARG A 66 11.82 3.55 4.89
CA ARG A 66 10.53 3.54 5.57
C ARG A 66 9.58 2.53 4.97
N GLN A 67 9.52 2.44 3.64
CA GLN A 67 8.71 1.44 2.97
C GLN A 67 9.17 0.03 3.33
N SER A 68 10.48 -0.24 3.28
CA SER A 68 11.02 -1.55 3.62
C SER A 68 10.69 -1.95 5.06
N THR A 69 10.80 -1.03 5.99
CA THR A 69 10.49 -1.27 7.40
C THR A 69 9.01 -1.61 7.58
N TYR A 70 8.11 -0.90 6.91
CA TYR A 70 6.68 -1.19 6.99
C TYR A 70 6.35 -2.55 6.38
N ILE A 71 6.95 -2.88 5.24
CA ILE A 71 6.76 -4.18 4.59
C ILE A 71 7.22 -5.31 5.51
N GLU A 72 8.37 -5.16 6.16
CA GLU A 72 8.85 -6.14 7.14
C GLU A 72 7.88 -6.32 8.30
N ALA A 73 7.31 -5.22 8.79
CA ALA A 73 6.30 -5.28 9.85
C ALA A 73 5.04 -6.02 9.39
N LEU A 74 4.58 -5.78 8.17
CA LEU A 74 3.42 -6.49 7.61
C LEU A 74 3.67 -7.99 7.46
N GLN A 75 4.90 -8.39 7.15
CA GLN A 75 5.27 -9.80 7.01
C GLN A 75 5.16 -10.58 8.32
N THR A 76 5.17 -9.91 9.46
CA THR A 76 4.99 -10.57 10.76
C THR A 76 3.54 -10.93 11.05
N VAL A 77 2.60 -10.41 10.28
CA VAL A 77 1.17 -10.70 10.46
C VAL A 77 0.80 -11.91 9.57
N SER A 78 0.32 -12.98 10.18
CA SER A 78 0.15 -14.27 9.52
C SER A 78 -0.88 -14.28 8.38
N ASN A 79 -1.90 -13.41 8.44
CA ASN A 79 -2.95 -13.38 7.43
C ASN A 79 -2.79 -12.29 6.37
N ILE A 80 -1.64 -11.64 6.34
CA ILE A 80 -1.30 -10.66 5.30
C ILE A 80 -0.35 -11.30 4.29
N LYS A 81 -0.74 -11.28 3.02
CA LYS A 81 0.11 -11.74 1.92
C LYS A 81 0.47 -10.56 1.04
N LEU A 82 1.77 -10.43 0.77
CA LEU A 82 2.32 -9.32 0.00
C LEU A 82 2.51 -9.73 -1.46
N TYR A 83 2.12 -8.85 -2.37
CA TYR A 83 2.32 -9.02 -3.80
C TYR A 83 3.10 -7.81 -4.31
N TYR A 84 4.18 -8.04 -5.04
CA TYR A 84 5.06 -7.00 -5.53
C TYR A 84 4.86 -6.80 -7.03
N GLY A 85 4.56 -5.55 -7.41
CA GLY A 85 4.64 -5.11 -8.79
C GLY A 85 5.96 -4.38 -9.04
N LYS A 86 6.08 -3.78 -10.21
CA LYS A 86 7.22 -2.94 -10.57
C LYS A 86 6.73 -1.54 -10.85
N TYR A 87 7.48 -0.52 -10.36
CA TYR A 87 7.32 0.84 -10.84
C TYR A 87 7.96 0.94 -12.22
N VAL A 88 7.20 1.45 -13.16
CA VAL A 88 7.71 1.82 -14.47
C VAL A 88 7.82 3.34 -14.49
N TRP A 89 9.02 3.84 -14.77
CA TRP A 89 9.26 5.28 -14.85
C TRP A 89 8.93 5.75 -16.27
N SER A 90 7.80 6.44 -16.39
CA SER A 90 7.34 6.95 -17.69
C SER A 90 7.95 8.33 -17.96
N PRO A 91 8.49 8.55 -19.16
CA PRO A 91 8.99 9.86 -19.54
C PRO A 91 7.84 10.84 -19.75
N ASN A 92 7.98 12.03 -19.21
CA ASN A 92 7.01 13.12 -19.37
C ASN A 92 7.76 14.38 -19.77
N VAL A 93 7.05 15.28 -20.44
CA VAL A 93 7.58 16.58 -20.85
C VAL A 93 6.68 17.67 -20.28
N CYS A 94 7.27 18.61 -19.60
CA CYS A 94 6.54 19.75 -19.07
C CYS A 94 5.98 20.60 -20.22
N LYS A 95 4.67 20.81 -20.24
CA LYS A 95 4.00 21.58 -21.30
C LYS A 95 4.38 23.06 -21.32
N ASN A 96 4.84 23.59 -20.18
CA ASN A 96 5.19 25.00 -20.05
C ASN A 96 6.64 25.30 -20.41
N CYS A 97 7.59 24.45 -20.03
CA CYS A 97 9.02 24.72 -20.20
C CYS A 97 9.76 23.67 -21.03
N GLY A 98 9.10 22.60 -21.44
CA GLY A 98 9.71 21.53 -22.21
C GLY A 98 10.68 20.64 -21.43
N HIS A 99 10.74 20.80 -20.11
CA HIS A 99 11.62 19.98 -19.26
C HIS A 99 11.17 18.51 -19.26
N SER A 100 12.10 17.61 -19.50
CA SER A 100 11.83 16.18 -19.44
C SER A 100 11.96 15.68 -18.01
N TYR A 101 10.99 14.88 -17.56
CA TYR A 101 11.02 14.25 -16.23
C TYR A 101 10.37 12.87 -16.31
N GLU A 102 10.63 12.05 -15.30
CA GLU A 102 10.05 10.71 -15.20
C GLU A 102 9.07 10.65 -14.03
N THR A 103 7.93 9.98 -14.25
CA THR A 103 6.96 9.71 -13.20
C THR A 103 6.81 8.20 -13.00
N PRO A 104 6.67 7.73 -11.73
CA PRO A 104 6.48 6.31 -11.47
C PRO A 104 5.06 5.87 -11.78
N GLU A 105 4.92 4.72 -12.41
CA GLU A 105 3.64 4.05 -12.67
C GLU A 105 3.74 2.59 -12.20
N GLU A 106 2.68 2.11 -11.60
CA GLU A 106 2.56 0.70 -11.21
C GLU A 106 2.14 -0.20 -12.36
#